data_fad07c56aff457f09730a499223631c4
#
_entry.id   fad07c56aff457f09730a499223631c4
#
_cell.length_a   1.000
_cell.length_b   1.000
_cell.length_c   1.000
_cell.angle_alpha   90.00
_cell.angle_beta   90.00
_cell.angle_gamma   90.00
#
_symmetry.space_group_name_H-M   'P 1'
#
loop_
_entity.id
_entity.type
_entity.pdbx_description
1 polymer ?
#
loop_
_entity_poly.entity_id
_entity_poly.type
_entity_poly.pdbx_seq_one_letter_code
_entity_poly.pdbx_strand_id
1 'polypeptide(L)'
;MIQTSNKIQLKENQIMKFKLRNFSKIAVSQIVSSSILPPITAALIIAVTFSLILISGCGKKDGSTTLNMSEDAANKVYVPPGQYDEFYSFISGGFSGQLAVYGLPSGRLFRVIPVFSVDPEKGWGYTEETKPMLMTSHGFIPWDDSHHTELSMTDGVPNGKWIFINGNNTPRLARIDLKTFRTVEILEIPNSAGNHSSPFTTENSEYVVCGTRFSIPMKELDVPIDSYKEKF
;
A
#
# COMPACT_ATOMS: atom_id res chain seq x y z
N MET A 1 -8.71 21.83 -7.66
CA MET A 1 -7.59 21.83 -6.71
C MET A 1 -8.16 21.89 -5.30
N ILE A 2 -8.05 20.82 -4.55
CA ILE A 2 -8.57 20.76 -3.16
C ILE A 2 -7.37 20.92 -2.25
N GLN A 3 -7.33 21.99 -1.51
CA GLN A 3 -6.33 22.20 -0.48
C GLN A 3 -6.72 21.38 0.74
N THR A 4 -5.89 20.44 1.14
CA THR A 4 -6.07 19.73 2.41
C THR A 4 -5.73 20.69 3.55
N SER A 5 -6.69 21.59 3.86
CA SER A 5 -6.55 22.53 4.96
C SER A 5 -6.83 21.82 6.28
N ASN A 6 -5.85 21.13 6.80
CA ASN A 6 -5.69 21.00 8.23
C ASN A 6 -4.23 21.27 8.54
N LYS A 7 -3.92 22.52 8.83
CA LYS A 7 -2.75 22.87 9.63
C LYS A 7 -2.94 22.21 11.00
N ILE A 8 -2.61 20.93 11.07
CA ILE A 8 -2.24 20.34 12.35
C ILE A 8 -0.90 20.97 12.68
N GLN A 9 -0.91 21.93 13.56
CA GLN A 9 0.27 22.42 14.23
C GLN A 9 0.86 21.23 14.98
N LEU A 10 1.76 20.51 14.31
CA LEU A 10 2.62 19.54 14.95
C LEU A 10 3.52 20.33 15.90
N LYS A 11 3.19 20.28 17.19
CA LYS A 11 4.15 20.59 18.22
C LYS A 11 5.38 19.71 17.96
N GLU A 12 6.48 20.37 17.63
CA GLU A 12 7.81 19.78 17.67
C GLU A 12 8.05 19.19 19.06
N ASN A 13 7.92 17.87 19.19
CA ASN A 13 8.65 17.17 20.24
C ASN A 13 8.63 15.69 19.94
N GLN A 14 9.83 15.15 19.89
CA GLN A 14 10.22 13.75 19.76
C GLN A 14 10.40 13.21 18.34
N ILE A 15 11.44 13.69 17.71
CA ILE A 15 12.21 12.86 16.76
C ILE A 15 12.94 11.81 17.58
N MET A 16 12.34 10.62 17.67
CA MET A 16 13.05 9.46 18.20
C MET A 16 14.02 8.99 17.11
N LYS A 17 15.28 9.47 17.22
CA LYS A 17 16.40 8.97 16.41
C LYS A 17 16.63 7.51 16.78
N PHE A 18 16.12 6.59 15.96
CA PHE A 18 16.58 5.21 16.00
C PHE A 18 18.02 5.18 15.48
N LYS A 19 18.94 5.18 16.44
CA LYS A 19 20.36 4.97 16.17
C LYS A 19 20.52 3.47 15.84
N LEU A 20 20.64 3.15 14.56
CA LEU A 20 21.09 1.84 14.10
C LEU A 20 22.46 1.59 14.73
N ARG A 21 22.51 0.76 15.76
CA ARG A 21 23.77 0.23 16.27
C ARG A 21 24.34 -0.70 15.21
N ASN A 22 25.43 -0.28 14.64
CA ASN A 22 26.31 -1.12 13.84
C ASN A 22 26.75 -2.35 14.65
N PHE A 23 26.18 -3.50 14.34
CA PHE A 23 26.75 -4.78 14.69
C PHE A 23 27.76 -5.16 13.58
N SER A 24 28.92 -4.57 13.63
CA SER A 24 30.07 -5.11 12.91
C SER A 24 31.31 -4.72 13.67
N LYS A 25 32.05 -5.75 14.01
CA LYS A 25 33.37 -5.80 14.68
C LYS A 25 33.32 -6.27 16.10
N ILE A 26 32.95 -7.51 16.29
CA ILE A 26 33.57 -8.28 17.36
C ILE A 26 34.98 -8.61 16.84
N ALA A 27 35.94 -7.91 17.35
CA ALA A 27 37.35 -8.19 17.14
C ALA A 27 37.67 -9.58 17.64
N VAL A 28 37.99 -10.48 16.72
CA VAL A 28 38.73 -11.71 17.03
C VAL A 28 40.21 -11.28 17.16
N SER A 29 40.55 -10.73 18.31
CA SER A 29 41.93 -10.53 18.71
C SER A 29 41.95 -10.67 20.19
N GLN A 30 42.24 -11.85 20.65
CA GLN A 30 42.97 -12.26 21.81
C GLN A 30 42.51 -13.67 22.26
N ILE A 31 43.02 -14.69 21.62
CA ILE A 31 43.38 -15.97 22.23
C ILE A 31 44.49 -16.56 21.34
N VAL A 32 45.67 -15.96 21.39
CA VAL A 32 46.89 -16.67 21.09
C VAL A 32 47.74 -16.50 22.32
N SER A 33 47.41 -17.28 23.35
CA SER A 33 48.30 -17.59 24.42
C SER A 33 48.71 -19.04 24.22
N SER A 34 49.92 -19.18 23.79
CA SER A 34 50.78 -20.38 23.78
C SER A 34 50.31 -21.55 24.66
N SER A 35 49.63 -22.50 24.04
CA SER A 35 49.69 -23.90 24.44
C SER A 35 49.93 -24.70 23.18
N ILE A 36 51.12 -25.25 23.07
CA ILE A 36 51.54 -26.17 22.02
C ILE A 36 50.66 -27.41 22.17
N LEU A 37 49.63 -27.50 21.31
CA LEU A 37 48.81 -28.68 21.18
C LEU A 37 49.67 -29.84 20.66
N PRO A 38 49.60 -31.05 21.24
CA PRO A 38 50.36 -32.19 20.75
C PRO A 38 49.98 -32.50 19.31
N PRO A 39 50.89 -32.95 18.47
CA PRO A 39 50.70 -33.12 17.02
C PRO A 39 49.51 -34.03 16.65
N ILE A 40 49.10 -34.94 17.55
CA ILE A 40 47.96 -35.82 17.37
C ILE A 40 46.63 -35.05 17.38
N THR A 41 46.49 -34.03 18.22
CA THR A 41 45.27 -33.22 18.28
C THR A 41 45.13 -32.28 17.06
N ALA A 42 46.23 -31.75 16.54
CA ALA A 42 46.24 -30.96 15.34
C ALA A 42 45.83 -31.80 14.09
N ALA A 43 46.32 -33.03 14.01
CA ALA A 43 45.95 -33.95 12.94
C ALA A 43 44.46 -34.35 12.97
N LEU A 44 43.90 -34.51 14.18
CA LEU A 44 42.50 -34.85 14.36
C LEU A 44 41.56 -33.68 13.95
N ILE A 45 41.91 -32.44 14.28
CA ILE A 45 41.18 -31.24 13.87
C ILE A 45 41.20 -31.07 12.38
N ILE A 46 42.33 -31.29 11.72
CA ILE A 46 42.47 -31.20 10.27
C ILE A 46 41.65 -32.30 9.60
N ALA A 47 41.63 -33.52 10.11
CA ALA A 47 40.84 -34.61 9.57
C ALA A 47 39.31 -34.38 9.69
N VAL A 48 38.85 -33.80 10.80
CA VAL A 48 37.44 -33.46 11.03
C VAL A 48 37.01 -32.30 10.14
N THR A 49 37.83 -31.27 9.99
CA THR A 49 37.51 -30.14 9.06
C THR A 49 37.51 -30.59 7.59
N PHE A 50 38.42 -31.49 7.20
CA PHE A 50 38.44 -32.02 5.83
C PHE A 50 37.24 -32.94 5.55
N SER A 51 36.79 -33.73 6.54
CA SER A 51 35.57 -34.54 6.43
C SER A 51 34.30 -33.69 6.31
N LEU A 52 34.23 -32.56 7.02
CA LEU A 52 33.10 -31.63 6.93
C LEU A 52 33.03 -30.92 5.57
N ILE A 53 34.17 -30.66 4.94
CA ILE A 53 34.23 -30.08 3.58
C ILE A 53 33.80 -31.12 2.51
N LEU A 54 34.05 -32.40 2.74
CA LEU A 54 33.64 -33.47 1.80
C LEU A 54 32.14 -33.82 1.90
N ILE A 55 31.47 -33.48 3.00
CA ILE A 55 30.03 -33.65 3.17
C ILE A 55 29.25 -32.47 2.55
N SER A 56 29.91 -31.36 2.24
CA SER A 56 29.35 -30.31 1.39
C SER A 56 29.32 -30.80 -0.06
N GLY A 57 28.69 -31.96 -0.27
CA GLY A 57 28.51 -32.56 -1.57
C GLY A 57 27.81 -31.61 -2.49
N CYS A 58 28.47 -31.29 -3.59
CA CYS A 58 27.85 -30.80 -4.80
C CYS A 58 26.55 -31.58 -5.06
N GLY A 59 25.43 -30.98 -4.76
CA GLY A 59 24.20 -31.41 -5.40
C GLY A 59 24.43 -31.29 -6.90
N LYS A 60 24.55 -32.43 -7.58
CA LYS A 60 24.52 -32.47 -9.04
C LYS A 60 23.29 -31.72 -9.48
N LYS A 61 23.47 -30.57 -10.12
CA LYS A 61 22.46 -30.05 -11.01
C LYS A 61 22.34 -31.03 -12.14
N ASP A 62 21.43 -31.99 -12.00
CA ASP A 62 21.01 -32.80 -13.14
C ASP A 62 20.39 -31.82 -14.13
N GLY A 63 21.08 -31.65 -15.25
CA GLY A 63 20.67 -30.79 -16.35
C GLY A 63 19.49 -31.35 -17.14
N SER A 64 18.44 -31.78 -16.46
CA SER A 64 17.14 -32.02 -17.07
C SER A 64 16.26 -30.82 -16.86
N THR A 65 16.38 -29.84 -17.71
CA THR A 65 15.48 -28.72 -17.81
C THR A 65 14.17 -29.14 -18.51
N THR A 66 13.46 -30.08 -17.96
CA THR A 66 12.02 -30.09 -18.17
C THR A 66 11.48 -29.00 -17.23
N LEU A 67 11.40 -27.80 -17.75
CA LEU A 67 10.67 -26.72 -17.11
C LEU A 67 9.23 -27.19 -16.93
N ASN A 68 8.94 -27.76 -15.77
CA ASN A 68 7.56 -27.93 -15.37
C ASN A 68 7.03 -26.52 -15.05
N MET A 69 6.49 -25.87 -16.07
CA MET A 69 6.03 -24.47 -16.00
C MET A 69 5.07 -24.26 -14.82
N SER A 70 4.33 -25.28 -14.42
CA SER A 70 3.41 -25.22 -13.29
C SER A 70 4.13 -25.15 -11.94
N GLU A 71 5.19 -25.95 -11.75
CA GLU A 71 5.96 -25.91 -10.50
C GLU A 71 6.74 -24.60 -10.35
N ASP A 72 7.33 -24.11 -11.43
CA ASP A 72 8.04 -22.84 -11.41
C ASP A 72 7.09 -21.66 -11.11
N ALA A 73 5.90 -21.65 -11.70
CA ALA A 73 4.89 -20.62 -11.43
C ALA A 73 4.39 -20.67 -9.98
N ALA A 74 4.14 -21.88 -9.45
CA ALA A 74 3.72 -22.05 -8.05
C ALA A 74 4.79 -21.55 -7.08
N ASN A 75 6.06 -21.83 -7.34
CA ASN A 75 7.17 -21.37 -6.50
C ASN A 75 7.32 -19.84 -6.53
N LYS A 76 7.04 -19.20 -7.66
CA LYS A 76 7.11 -17.75 -7.81
C LYS A 76 6.04 -17.00 -7.00
N VAL A 77 4.90 -17.62 -6.76
CA VAL A 77 3.79 -17.03 -6.00
C VAL A 77 3.69 -17.55 -4.57
N TYR A 78 4.55 -18.49 -4.18
CA TYR A 78 4.53 -19.05 -2.84
C TYR A 78 5.14 -18.09 -1.82
N VAL A 79 4.34 -17.72 -0.82
CA VAL A 79 4.79 -17.00 0.37
C VAL A 79 4.57 -17.89 1.59
N PRO A 80 5.62 -18.27 2.32
CA PRO A 80 5.53 -19.18 3.47
C PRO A 80 4.57 -18.66 4.55
N PRO A 81 3.94 -19.55 5.33
CA PRO A 81 3.15 -19.15 6.49
C PRO A 81 3.95 -18.27 7.46
N GLY A 82 3.32 -17.20 7.97
CA GLY A 82 3.95 -16.26 8.88
C GLY A 82 4.83 -15.19 8.20
N GLN A 83 4.96 -15.23 6.87
CA GLN A 83 5.65 -14.19 6.12
C GLN A 83 4.66 -13.28 5.39
N TYR A 84 5.09 -12.03 5.17
CA TYR A 84 4.36 -11.04 4.40
C TYR A 84 4.72 -11.13 2.93
N ASP A 85 3.79 -10.74 2.07
CA ASP A 85 4.06 -10.49 0.66
C ASP A 85 5.04 -9.31 0.51
N GLU A 86 5.81 -9.33 -0.56
CA GLU A 86 6.82 -8.30 -0.85
C GLU A 86 6.17 -6.96 -1.22
N PHE A 87 5.06 -7.03 -1.94
CA PHE A 87 4.30 -5.87 -2.38
C PHE A 87 2.81 -6.04 -2.10
N TYR A 88 2.09 -4.91 -2.11
CA TYR A 88 0.64 -4.88 -2.06
C TYR A 88 0.09 -4.15 -3.27
N SER A 89 -0.92 -4.75 -3.90
CA SER A 89 -1.69 -4.14 -4.97
C SER A 89 -3.03 -3.65 -4.44
N PHE A 90 -3.38 -2.42 -4.79
CA PHE A 90 -4.61 -1.77 -4.38
C PHE A 90 -5.53 -1.66 -5.59
N ILE A 91 -6.61 -2.43 -5.59
CA ILE A 91 -7.49 -2.59 -6.73
C ILE A 91 -8.86 -2.04 -6.38
N SER A 92 -9.32 -1.07 -7.16
CA SER A 92 -10.68 -0.55 -7.02
C SER A 92 -11.70 -1.64 -7.30
N GLY A 93 -12.74 -1.69 -6.50
CA GLY A 93 -13.80 -2.69 -6.63
C GLY A 93 -14.89 -2.32 -7.63
N GLY A 94 -14.75 -1.18 -8.32
CA GLY A 94 -15.76 -0.70 -9.24
C GLY A 94 -17.11 -0.51 -8.55
N PHE A 95 -18.16 -1.08 -9.10
CA PHE A 95 -19.52 -0.99 -8.57
C PHE A 95 -19.73 -1.54 -7.16
N SER A 96 -18.75 -2.26 -6.59
CA SER A 96 -18.81 -2.64 -5.17
C SER A 96 -18.59 -1.47 -4.22
N GLY A 97 -18.04 -0.36 -4.69
CA GLY A 97 -17.72 0.82 -3.89
C GLY A 97 -16.63 0.59 -2.85
N GLN A 98 -15.79 -0.42 -3.06
CA GLN A 98 -14.77 -0.89 -2.13
C GLN A 98 -13.38 -0.79 -2.74
N LEU A 99 -12.36 -0.95 -1.92
CA LEU A 99 -10.97 -1.12 -2.31
C LEU A 99 -10.46 -2.47 -1.83
N ALA A 100 -9.98 -3.32 -2.72
CA ALA A 100 -9.36 -4.59 -2.39
C ALA A 100 -7.84 -4.46 -2.33
N VAL A 101 -7.23 -5.12 -1.35
CA VAL A 101 -5.78 -5.16 -1.14
C VAL A 101 -5.30 -6.59 -1.33
N TYR A 102 -4.45 -6.81 -2.32
CA TYR A 102 -3.84 -8.10 -2.61
C TYR A 102 -2.36 -8.08 -2.32
N GLY A 103 -1.87 -9.16 -1.70
CA GLY A 103 -0.44 -9.39 -1.55
C GLY A 103 0.17 -9.93 -2.84
N LEU A 104 1.36 -9.48 -3.17
CA LEU A 104 2.15 -9.96 -4.30
C LEU A 104 3.52 -10.44 -3.80
N PRO A 105 3.99 -11.59 -4.24
CA PRO A 105 3.54 -12.37 -5.38
C PRO A 105 2.39 -13.35 -5.11
N SER A 106 1.92 -13.55 -3.87
CA SER A 106 1.00 -14.65 -3.55
C SER A 106 -0.39 -14.54 -4.19
N GLY A 107 -0.85 -13.34 -4.56
CA GLY A 107 -2.21 -13.08 -5.01
C GLY A 107 -3.27 -13.21 -3.91
N ARG A 108 -2.86 -13.31 -2.62
CA ARG A 108 -3.81 -13.44 -1.50
C ARG A 108 -4.59 -12.15 -1.31
N LEU A 109 -5.89 -12.27 -1.18
CA LEU A 109 -6.72 -11.16 -0.74
C LEU A 109 -6.41 -10.88 0.74
N PHE A 110 -5.74 -9.76 0.98
CA PHE A 110 -5.35 -9.34 2.31
C PHE A 110 -6.49 -8.63 3.04
N ARG A 111 -7.17 -7.71 2.33
CA ARG A 111 -8.24 -6.91 2.91
C ARG A 111 -9.19 -6.35 1.86
N VAL A 112 -10.44 -6.15 2.26
CA VAL A 112 -11.41 -5.33 1.53
C VAL A 112 -11.77 -4.14 2.41
N ILE A 113 -11.61 -2.94 1.88
CA ILE A 113 -11.85 -1.67 2.57
C ILE A 113 -13.13 -1.06 2.00
N PRO A 114 -14.19 -0.86 2.79
CA PRO A 114 -15.36 -0.15 2.33
C PRO A 114 -15.03 1.34 2.17
N VAL A 115 -15.49 1.92 1.07
CA VAL A 115 -15.23 3.33 0.73
C VAL A 115 -16.54 4.08 0.50
N PHE A 116 -17.17 3.88 -0.64
CA PHE A 116 -18.40 4.61 -1.01
C PHE A 116 -19.67 3.79 -0.80
N SER A 117 -19.55 2.49 -0.56
CA SER A 117 -20.68 1.60 -0.30
C SER A 117 -20.74 1.22 1.17
N VAL A 118 -21.95 1.03 1.69
CA VAL A 118 -22.16 0.51 3.04
C VAL A 118 -21.59 -0.91 3.18
N ASP A 119 -21.09 -1.23 4.36
CA ASP A 119 -20.61 -2.57 4.72
C ASP A 119 -21.14 -2.93 6.12
N PRO A 120 -22.24 -3.71 6.19
CA PRO A 120 -22.87 -4.07 7.46
C PRO A 120 -21.96 -4.88 8.39
N GLU A 121 -21.12 -5.76 7.83
CA GLU A 121 -20.23 -6.60 8.64
C GLU A 121 -19.18 -5.79 9.38
N LYS A 122 -18.76 -4.65 8.80
CA LYS A 122 -17.82 -3.72 9.41
C LYS A 122 -18.47 -2.51 10.07
N GLY A 123 -19.80 -2.41 10.02
CA GLY A 123 -20.56 -1.26 10.52
C GLY A 123 -20.35 0.01 9.70
N TRP A 124 -19.71 -0.07 8.54
CA TRP A 124 -19.44 1.07 7.68
C TRP A 124 -20.74 1.62 7.05
N GLY A 125 -20.97 2.91 7.24
CA GLY A 125 -22.18 3.58 6.79
C GLY A 125 -23.38 3.43 7.75
N TYR A 126 -23.22 2.71 8.88
CA TYR A 126 -24.29 2.47 9.86
C TYR A 126 -24.02 3.12 11.22
N THR A 127 -22.76 3.37 11.56
CA THR A 127 -22.40 3.98 12.84
C THR A 127 -22.48 5.50 12.78
N GLU A 128 -22.58 6.15 13.95
CA GLU A 128 -22.53 7.60 14.07
C GLU A 128 -21.25 8.21 13.50
N GLU A 129 -20.16 7.47 13.53
CA GLU A 129 -18.86 7.89 12.98
C GLU A 129 -18.83 7.79 11.45
N THR A 130 -19.34 6.69 10.88
CA THR A 130 -19.12 6.37 9.47
C THR A 130 -20.27 6.77 8.54
N LYS A 131 -21.49 6.84 9.06
CA LYS A 131 -22.66 7.27 8.27
C LYS A 131 -22.52 8.68 7.71
N PRO A 132 -21.99 9.67 8.45
CA PRO A 132 -21.76 11.01 7.91
C PRO A 132 -20.79 11.04 6.73
N MET A 133 -19.86 10.09 6.61
CA MET A 133 -18.92 10.02 5.49
C MET A 133 -19.61 9.69 4.15
N LEU A 134 -20.79 9.07 4.19
CA LEU A 134 -21.59 8.77 3.01
C LEU A 134 -22.67 9.82 2.72
N MET A 135 -22.73 10.89 3.52
CA MET A 135 -23.61 12.03 3.24
C MET A 135 -23.02 12.90 2.14
N THR A 136 -23.89 13.41 1.27
CA THR A 136 -23.56 14.34 0.20
C THR A 136 -24.51 15.53 0.24
N SER A 137 -24.31 16.52 -0.62
CA SER A 137 -25.25 17.62 -0.82
C SER A 137 -26.63 17.17 -1.28
N HIS A 138 -26.75 15.92 -1.79
CA HIS A 138 -27.99 15.29 -2.24
C HIS A 138 -28.56 14.29 -1.20
N GLY A 139 -28.00 14.24 0.00
CA GLY A 139 -28.41 13.32 1.06
C GLY A 139 -27.48 12.12 1.21
N PHE A 140 -27.99 11.07 1.87
CA PHE A 140 -27.25 9.84 2.08
C PHE A 140 -27.18 9.01 0.82
N ILE A 141 -25.96 8.85 0.28
CA ILE A 141 -25.72 8.03 -0.91
C ILE A 141 -24.82 6.85 -0.52
N PRO A 142 -25.46 5.69 -0.20
CA PRO A 142 -24.77 4.51 0.33
C PRO A 142 -24.12 3.64 -0.73
N TRP A 143 -23.86 4.19 -1.91
CA TRP A 143 -23.24 3.48 -3.02
C TRP A 143 -22.58 4.43 -4.01
N ASP A 144 -21.48 3.98 -4.58
CA ASP A 144 -20.83 4.58 -5.75
C ASP A 144 -19.90 3.55 -6.41
N ASP A 145 -19.47 3.84 -7.63
CA ASP A 145 -18.44 3.12 -8.35
C ASP A 145 -17.07 3.65 -7.90
N SER A 146 -16.36 2.89 -7.06
CA SER A 146 -14.96 3.21 -6.71
C SER A 146 -14.04 2.97 -7.90
N HIS A 147 -13.21 3.97 -8.28
CA HIS A 147 -12.59 3.90 -9.59
C HIS A 147 -11.07 3.93 -9.53
N HIS A 148 -10.43 5.07 -9.62
CA HIS A 148 -8.97 5.15 -9.70
C HIS A 148 -8.35 5.39 -8.33
N THR A 149 -7.19 4.78 -8.10
CA THR A 149 -6.42 4.90 -6.86
C THR A 149 -5.09 5.60 -7.11
N GLU A 150 -4.65 6.36 -6.11
CA GLU A 150 -3.35 7.02 -6.10
C GLU A 150 -2.73 6.97 -4.71
N LEU A 151 -1.43 6.70 -4.64
CA LEU A 151 -0.67 6.71 -3.39
C LEU A 151 -0.22 8.13 -3.02
N SER A 152 -0.17 8.41 -1.73
CA SER A 152 0.51 9.60 -1.25
C SER A 152 2.02 9.49 -1.44
N MET A 153 2.67 10.63 -1.67
CA MET A 153 4.10 10.73 -1.99
C MET A 153 4.85 11.61 -1.00
N THR A 154 6.15 11.39 -0.91
CA THR A 154 7.13 12.30 -0.33
C THR A 154 8.31 12.33 -1.30
N ASP A 155 8.70 13.52 -1.73
CA ASP A 155 9.76 13.75 -2.72
C ASP A 155 9.52 12.92 -4.01
N GLY A 156 8.25 12.86 -4.45
CA GLY A 156 7.83 12.13 -5.64
C GLY A 156 7.83 10.60 -5.51
N VAL A 157 8.06 10.06 -4.30
CA VAL A 157 8.09 8.61 -4.05
C VAL A 157 6.91 8.20 -3.18
N PRO A 158 6.18 7.11 -3.50
CA PRO A 158 5.11 6.58 -2.66
C PRO A 158 5.59 6.36 -1.22
N ASN A 159 4.90 6.97 -0.25
CA ASN A 159 5.34 6.97 1.14
C ASN A 159 4.58 6.00 2.05
N GLY A 160 3.60 5.25 1.51
CA GLY A 160 2.83 4.26 2.24
C GLY A 160 1.91 4.80 3.34
N LYS A 161 1.57 6.10 3.33
CA LYS A 161 0.71 6.71 4.35
C LYS A 161 -0.76 6.67 3.97
N TRP A 162 -1.07 7.09 2.75
CA TRP A 162 -2.43 7.29 2.28
C TRP A 162 -2.66 6.72 0.90
N ILE A 163 -3.90 6.31 0.65
CA ILE A 163 -4.43 6.12 -0.70
C ILE A 163 -5.61 7.08 -0.88
N PHE A 164 -5.67 7.67 -2.05
CA PHE A 164 -6.81 8.44 -2.54
C PHE A 164 -7.55 7.63 -3.60
N ILE A 165 -8.88 7.69 -3.58
CA ILE A 165 -9.72 6.99 -4.54
C ILE A 165 -10.94 7.84 -4.87
N ASN A 166 -11.31 7.92 -6.14
CA ASN A 166 -12.45 8.69 -6.59
C ASN A 166 -13.73 7.84 -6.74
N GLY A 167 -14.86 8.51 -6.54
CA GLY A 167 -16.18 8.00 -6.91
C GLY A 167 -16.52 8.41 -8.33
N ASN A 168 -16.87 7.44 -9.17
CA ASN A 168 -17.09 7.69 -10.59
C ASN A 168 -18.45 8.36 -10.90
N ASN A 169 -19.49 8.00 -10.14
CA ASN A 169 -20.85 8.48 -10.38
C ASN A 169 -21.23 9.67 -9.47
N THR A 170 -20.53 9.86 -8.39
CA THR A 170 -20.66 11.03 -7.52
C THR A 170 -19.32 11.76 -7.44
N PRO A 171 -19.34 13.09 -7.26
CA PRO A 171 -18.11 13.87 -7.24
C PRO A 171 -17.40 13.73 -5.90
N ARG A 172 -17.09 12.50 -5.48
CA ARG A 172 -16.47 12.22 -4.21
C ARG A 172 -15.03 11.78 -4.37
N LEU A 173 -14.21 12.18 -3.42
CA LEU A 173 -12.83 11.72 -3.25
C LEU A 173 -12.67 11.20 -1.83
N ALA A 174 -12.21 9.97 -1.68
CA ALA A 174 -11.93 9.37 -0.39
C ALA A 174 -10.43 9.30 -0.11
N ARG A 175 -10.08 9.40 1.18
CA ARG A 175 -8.75 9.16 1.71
C ARG A 175 -8.77 7.96 2.64
N ILE A 176 -7.84 7.03 2.42
CA ILE A 176 -7.69 5.79 3.17
C ILE A 176 -6.36 5.81 3.89
N ASP A 177 -6.38 5.53 5.19
CA ASP A 177 -5.16 5.38 6.00
C ASP A 177 -4.57 3.98 5.83
N LEU A 178 -3.35 3.90 5.31
CA LEU A 178 -2.66 2.63 5.09
C LEU A 178 -2.11 1.99 6.38
N LYS A 179 -2.03 2.73 7.47
CA LYS A 179 -1.66 2.16 8.76
C LYS A 179 -2.79 1.32 9.35
N THR A 180 -4.03 1.73 9.15
CA THR A 180 -5.21 1.08 9.72
C THR A 180 -6.06 0.36 8.68
N PHE A 181 -5.82 0.61 7.40
CA PHE A 181 -6.65 0.17 6.28
C PHE A 181 -8.12 0.57 6.45
N ARG A 182 -8.34 1.84 6.81
CA ARG A 182 -9.67 2.41 6.97
C ARG A 182 -9.83 3.66 6.13
N THR A 183 -11.00 3.84 5.58
CA THR A 183 -11.42 5.12 5.01
C THR A 183 -11.60 6.12 6.15
N VAL A 184 -10.91 7.24 6.08
CA VAL A 184 -10.87 8.25 7.16
C VAL A 184 -11.51 9.56 6.77
N GLU A 185 -11.73 9.78 5.48
CA GLU A 185 -12.34 11.00 4.98
C GLU A 185 -12.95 10.78 3.61
N ILE A 186 -14.10 11.36 3.37
CA ILE A 186 -14.71 11.47 2.04
C ILE A 186 -15.10 12.93 1.84
N LEU A 187 -14.61 13.52 0.74
CA LEU A 187 -14.92 14.89 0.35
C LEU A 187 -15.79 14.87 -0.89
N GLU A 188 -16.80 15.74 -0.93
CA GLU A 188 -17.59 16.03 -2.11
C GLU A 188 -16.98 17.24 -2.84
N ILE A 189 -16.72 17.09 -4.14
CA ILE A 189 -16.23 18.16 -5.00
C ILE A 189 -17.42 19.02 -5.44
N PRO A 190 -17.47 20.29 -5.09
CA PRO A 190 -18.61 21.14 -5.43
C PRO A 190 -18.72 21.36 -6.94
N ASN A 191 -19.94 21.58 -7.41
CA ASN A 191 -20.27 21.89 -8.82
C ASN A 191 -19.71 20.87 -9.83
N SER A 192 -19.71 19.61 -9.48
CA SER A 192 -19.21 18.53 -10.31
C SER A 192 -20.24 17.40 -10.41
N ALA A 193 -20.31 16.76 -11.57
CA ALA A 193 -21.25 15.66 -11.85
C ALA A 193 -20.61 14.28 -11.79
N GLY A 194 -19.54 14.13 -11.08
CA GLY A 194 -18.78 12.90 -10.95
C GLY A 194 -17.28 13.20 -11.03
N ASN A 195 -16.48 12.24 -10.67
CA ASN A 195 -15.03 12.39 -10.62
C ASN A 195 -14.38 11.16 -11.27
N HIS A 196 -14.03 11.25 -12.54
CA HIS A 196 -13.54 10.09 -13.28
C HIS A 196 -12.04 10.13 -13.58
N SER A 197 -11.37 11.28 -13.53
CA SER A 197 -9.92 11.27 -13.68
C SER A 197 -9.25 10.62 -12.47
N SER A 198 -8.15 9.90 -12.70
CA SER A 198 -7.33 9.45 -11.58
C SER A 198 -7.01 10.63 -10.67
N PRO A 199 -7.23 10.52 -9.37
CA PRO A 199 -6.64 11.47 -8.46
C PRO A 199 -5.12 11.33 -8.57
N PHE A 200 -4.37 12.43 -8.61
CA PHE A 200 -2.92 12.39 -8.48
C PHE A 200 -2.43 13.41 -7.49
N THR A 201 -1.41 13.02 -6.77
CA THR A 201 -0.83 13.83 -5.70
C THR A 201 0.32 14.66 -6.22
N THR A 202 0.52 15.82 -5.62
CA THR A 202 1.77 16.58 -5.79
C THR A 202 2.93 15.84 -5.14
N GLU A 203 4.14 16.27 -5.41
CA GLU A 203 5.39 15.62 -4.99
C GLU A 203 5.45 15.25 -3.50
N ASN A 204 4.87 16.06 -2.64
CA ASN A 204 4.78 15.84 -1.18
C ASN A 204 3.33 15.67 -0.69
N SER A 205 2.40 15.42 -1.58
CA SER A 205 0.98 15.22 -1.28
C SER A 205 0.32 16.41 -0.56
N GLU A 206 0.78 17.63 -0.83
CA GLU A 206 0.13 18.84 -0.33
C GLU A 206 -1.24 19.04 -0.98
N TYR A 207 -1.37 18.58 -2.23
CA TYR A 207 -2.61 18.63 -3.01
C TYR A 207 -2.91 17.29 -3.66
N VAL A 208 -4.21 17.01 -3.82
CA VAL A 208 -4.73 15.95 -4.67
C VAL A 208 -5.48 16.62 -5.81
N VAL A 209 -5.06 16.34 -7.02
CA VAL A 209 -5.67 16.89 -8.23
C VAL A 209 -6.66 15.88 -8.78
N CYS A 210 -7.90 16.31 -8.99
CA CYS A 210 -8.97 15.52 -9.54
C CYS A 210 -9.61 16.25 -10.70
N GLY A 211 -10.11 15.49 -11.69
CA GLY A 211 -10.89 16.03 -12.79
C GLY A 211 -12.33 15.55 -12.75
N THR A 212 -13.25 16.39 -13.15
CA THR A 212 -14.66 16.03 -13.26
C THR A 212 -14.88 15.04 -14.41
N ARG A 213 -15.85 14.15 -14.24
CA ARG A 213 -16.27 13.23 -15.31
C ARG A 213 -16.93 13.98 -16.47
N PHE A 214 -17.75 14.96 -16.13
CA PHE A 214 -18.49 15.78 -17.07
C PHE A 214 -18.18 17.25 -16.85
N SER A 215 -18.12 18.01 -17.92
CA SER A 215 -17.85 19.45 -17.88
C SER A 215 -19.06 20.31 -17.46
N ILE A 216 -20.15 19.67 -17.06
CA ILE A 216 -21.41 20.34 -16.70
C ILE A 216 -21.64 20.24 -15.18
N PRO A 217 -21.85 21.35 -14.46
CA PRO A 217 -22.24 21.33 -13.07
C PRO A 217 -23.58 20.62 -12.88
N MET A 218 -23.68 19.74 -11.89
CA MET A 218 -24.90 18.97 -11.63
C MET A 218 -26.15 19.83 -11.35
N LYS A 219 -25.98 20.98 -10.75
CA LYS A 219 -27.09 21.86 -10.32
C LYS A 219 -27.65 22.74 -11.45
N GLU A 220 -27.06 22.70 -12.63
CA GLU A 220 -27.34 23.68 -13.68
C GLU A 220 -27.56 23.05 -15.04
N LEU A 221 -28.18 21.87 -15.07
CA LEU A 221 -28.44 21.13 -16.31
C LEU A 221 -29.38 21.84 -17.26
N ASP A 222 -30.23 22.76 -16.76
CA ASP A 222 -31.23 23.48 -17.52
C ASP A 222 -30.78 24.85 -18.01
N VAL A 223 -29.50 25.21 -17.80
CA VAL A 223 -29.01 26.51 -18.33
C VAL A 223 -28.64 26.42 -19.80
N PRO A 224 -28.84 27.50 -20.56
CA PRO A 224 -28.44 27.55 -21.98
C PRO A 224 -26.94 27.27 -22.13
N ILE A 225 -26.57 26.54 -23.19
CA ILE A 225 -25.20 26.12 -23.45
C ILE A 225 -24.21 27.31 -23.48
N ASP A 226 -24.66 28.47 -23.96
CA ASP A 226 -23.83 29.68 -24.03
C ASP A 226 -23.44 30.24 -22.66
N SER A 227 -24.22 29.95 -21.62
CA SER A 227 -23.92 30.39 -20.25
C SER A 227 -22.86 29.51 -19.57
N TYR A 228 -22.52 28.35 -20.10
CA TYR A 228 -21.49 27.48 -19.55
C TYR A 228 -20.09 28.10 -19.63
N LYS A 229 -19.83 28.95 -20.64
CA LYS A 229 -18.54 29.62 -20.82
C LYS A 229 -18.18 30.56 -19.66
N GLU A 230 -19.16 31.03 -18.92
CA GLU A 230 -18.99 31.96 -17.81
C GLU A 230 -18.84 31.25 -16.44
N LYS A 231 -19.04 29.94 -16.42
CA LYS A 231 -19.15 29.13 -15.19
C LYS A 231 -18.03 28.11 -15.01
N PHE A 232 -17.12 27.96 -15.98
CA PHE A 232 -15.99 27.06 -15.98
C PHE A 232 -14.67 27.80 -16.15
#